data_c8b98dc5aaa3a9177996ee0bb217144d
#
_entry.id   c8b98dc5aaa3a9177996ee0bb217144d
#
_cell.length_a   1.000
_cell.length_b   1.000
_cell.length_c   1.000
_cell.angle_alpha   90.00
_cell.angle_beta   90.00
_cell.angle_gamma   90.00
#
_symmetry.space_group_name_H-M   'P 1'
#
loop_
_entity.id
_entity.type
_entity.pdbx_description
1 polymer ?
#
loop_
_entity_poly.entity_id
_entity_poly.type
_entity_poly.pdbx_seq_one_letter_code
_entity_poly.pdbx_strand_id
1 'polypeptide(L)'
;MKIVFFFLVFFYTAYFNAQPDLFEAEGLGNREIEMTYRITANPKVADSINVAPIIAQPLMQLYYTTKIHIDSIQAATIETTEKIKKLYPFYVKLGIGSIVMPLGELYYNSTRSRSVMFGAHIKHLSSFGQIKGRDKVIYAPANFDRTSGLVFGQIIKNKFALGGEFNYDNYGYHYYGVPIQTIKADSIRQRIQRTGFGLILTTDRGDSARLNLKFDVAYKNLTSQKPNEASFSDGGVTENHFDFKTLGWYNKGKEHFYTGFDVCYNGYKYERADSSNYQNDTSLIVNNTIINLSPGVTTSFLDKALTVDVGLGVSVDVATKSRAYIYPRINLSYNLLDGLLVPYIGIRGGLKQMTFGSLNDYNPYTLTNISLFNENTPYDLFFGVSGGISKRLTYGVHASFAQITNKALFVTDTSYSSLNNRFGVIYDSLNLSTVEASISYQMNEKLKIDGLGRFYSYEMKNEARAWNLPQLQFILRGTYNLYDKFYVRADLTMESGRMAKVYGPGDGIMNENNQYVKPLGFLADGNLGFEYRYNPRVSAFLQVNNVASQRYSRWLNYPVMPIQILGGISARF
;
A
#
# COMPACT_ATOMS: atom_id res chain seq x y z
N MET A 1 -19.99 8.58 0.34
CA MET A 1 -19.13 9.75 0.53
C MET A 1 -17.80 9.44 1.22
N LYS A 2 -17.75 8.54 2.22
CA LYS A 2 -16.51 8.08 2.87
C LYS A 2 -15.63 7.17 1.99
N ILE A 3 -16.23 6.41 1.07
CA ILE A 3 -15.56 5.44 0.19
C ILE A 3 -14.69 6.13 -0.87
N VAL A 4 -15.13 7.24 -1.43
CA VAL A 4 -14.40 7.97 -2.50
C VAL A 4 -13.18 8.71 -1.94
N PHE A 5 -13.28 9.25 -0.73
CA PHE A 5 -12.14 9.87 -0.04
C PHE A 5 -11.06 8.84 0.30
N PHE A 6 -11.49 7.65 0.65
CA PHE A 6 -10.59 6.54 0.96
C PHE A 6 -9.85 6.03 -0.28
N PHE A 7 -10.53 5.94 -1.43
CA PHE A 7 -9.90 5.57 -2.71
C PHE A 7 -8.84 6.59 -3.16
N LEU A 8 -9.09 7.88 -3.00
CA LEU A 8 -8.13 8.93 -3.37
C LEU A 8 -6.89 8.95 -2.46
N VAL A 9 -7.07 8.73 -1.16
CA VAL A 9 -5.96 8.58 -0.19
C VAL A 9 -5.23 7.24 -0.40
N PHE A 10 -5.95 6.18 -0.78
CA PHE A 10 -5.40 4.86 -1.03
C PHE A 10 -4.47 4.82 -2.25
N PHE A 11 -4.83 5.49 -3.34
CA PHE A 11 -3.94 5.61 -4.50
C PHE A 11 -2.65 6.39 -4.17
N TYR A 12 -2.72 7.32 -3.24
CA TYR A 12 -1.55 8.11 -2.85
C TYR A 12 -0.60 7.35 -1.90
N THR A 13 -1.13 6.56 -0.97
CA THR A 13 -0.30 5.76 -0.05
C THR A 13 0.31 4.53 -0.72
N ALA A 14 -0.34 3.93 -1.71
CA ALA A 14 0.19 2.79 -2.46
C ALA A 14 1.45 3.11 -3.26
N TYR A 15 1.67 4.38 -3.63
CA TYR A 15 2.88 4.81 -4.32
C TYR A 15 4.08 5.05 -3.41
N PHE A 16 3.87 5.19 -2.09
CA PHE A 16 4.94 5.50 -1.14
C PHE A 16 5.45 4.30 -0.34
N ASN A 17 4.73 3.20 -0.35
CA ASN A 17 5.17 2.00 0.31
C ASN A 17 5.46 0.94 -0.76
N ALA A 18 6.73 0.65 -0.98
CA ALA A 18 7.19 -0.51 -1.75
C ALA A 18 6.87 -1.84 -1.04
N GLN A 19 5.93 -1.82 -0.11
CA GLN A 19 5.35 -3.00 0.53
C GLN A 19 3.88 -3.07 0.14
N PRO A 20 3.40 -4.18 -0.42
CA PRO A 20 1.98 -4.39 -0.63
C PRO A 20 1.31 -4.48 0.75
N ASP A 21 0.69 -3.39 1.19
CA ASP A 21 -0.15 -3.39 2.37
C ASP A 21 -1.48 -4.06 2.04
N LEU A 22 -1.47 -5.39 2.11
CA LEU A 22 -2.66 -6.23 1.95
C LEU A 22 -3.72 -6.03 3.05
N PHE A 23 -3.37 -5.29 4.10
CA PHE A 23 -4.28 -5.11 5.24
C PHE A 23 -5.33 -4.01 5.08
N GLU A 24 -5.20 -3.15 4.09
CA GLU A 24 -6.08 -1.97 4.02
C GLU A 24 -7.46 -2.22 3.41
N ALA A 25 -7.61 -3.27 2.61
CA ALA A 25 -8.84 -3.48 1.88
C ALA A 25 -9.97 -4.12 2.70
N GLU A 26 -9.66 -4.92 3.70
CA GLU A 26 -10.65 -5.80 4.32
C GLU A 26 -11.33 -5.25 5.58
N GLY A 27 -10.69 -4.34 6.29
CA GLY A 27 -11.20 -3.87 7.58
C GLY A 27 -12.24 -2.76 7.54
N LEU A 28 -12.40 -2.06 6.44
CA LEU A 28 -13.18 -0.83 6.38
C LEU A 28 -14.57 -0.99 5.77
N GLY A 29 -14.75 -1.97 4.90
CA GLY A 29 -16.07 -2.29 4.33
C GLY A 29 -17.06 -2.84 5.34
N ASN A 30 -16.59 -3.48 6.39
CA ASN A 30 -17.45 -4.13 7.38
C ASN A 30 -18.03 -3.19 8.44
N ARG A 31 -17.51 -1.98 8.57
CA ARG A 31 -17.99 -1.04 9.61
C ARG A 31 -19.36 -0.45 9.34
N GLU A 32 -19.69 -0.21 8.12
CA GLU A 32 -20.99 0.37 7.76
C GLU A 32 -22.13 -0.65 7.87
N ILE A 33 -21.84 -1.92 7.63
CA ILE A 33 -22.83 -3.00 7.68
C ILE A 33 -23.18 -3.36 9.12
N GLU A 34 -22.25 -3.29 10.07
CA GLU A 34 -22.51 -3.61 11.46
C GLU A 34 -23.41 -2.59 12.16
N MET A 35 -23.36 -1.33 11.80
CA MET A 35 -24.26 -0.31 12.36
C MET A 35 -25.71 -0.48 11.90
N THR A 36 -25.92 -0.97 10.68
CA THR A 36 -27.25 -1.24 10.16
C THR A 36 -27.86 -2.49 10.77
N TYR A 37 -27.05 -3.47 11.17
CA TYR A 37 -27.51 -4.71 11.77
C TYR A 37 -27.98 -4.56 13.22
N ARG A 38 -27.49 -3.56 13.94
CA ARG A 38 -27.89 -3.30 15.33
C ARG A 38 -29.32 -2.84 15.48
N ILE A 39 -29.91 -2.31 14.42
CA ILE A 39 -31.26 -1.72 14.46
C ILE A 39 -32.34 -2.77 14.17
N THR A 40 -32.01 -3.90 13.56
CA THR A 40 -32.99 -4.89 13.12
C THR A 40 -33.02 -6.20 13.91
N ALA A 41 -32.16 -6.36 14.89
CA ALA A 41 -32.23 -7.53 15.76
C ALA A 41 -33.26 -7.34 16.88
N ASN A 42 -34.51 -7.40 16.53
CA ASN A 42 -35.51 -7.80 17.52
C ASN A 42 -35.21 -9.25 17.89
N PRO A 43 -34.93 -9.56 19.19
CA PRO A 43 -34.79 -10.92 19.61
C PRO A 43 -36.11 -11.63 19.32
N LYS A 44 -36.12 -12.57 18.39
CA LYS A 44 -37.20 -13.54 18.30
C LYS A 44 -37.04 -14.45 19.54
N VAL A 45 -37.83 -14.17 20.56
CA VAL A 45 -38.04 -15.10 21.62
C VAL A 45 -38.76 -16.27 20.98
N ALA A 46 -38.06 -17.35 20.73
CA ALA A 46 -38.68 -18.63 20.41
C ALA A 46 -39.28 -19.17 21.71
N ASP A 47 -40.53 -18.84 21.95
CA ASP A 47 -41.30 -19.45 23.02
C ASP A 47 -41.77 -20.82 22.53
N SER A 48 -40.97 -21.84 22.82
CA SER A 48 -41.31 -23.22 22.57
C SER A 48 -41.75 -23.87 23.89
N ILE A 49 -42.86 -23.44 24.40
CA ILE A 49 -43.58 -24.23 25.42
C ILE A 49 -44.73 -24.96 24.71
N ASN A 50 -44.47 -26.20 24.36
CA ASN A 50 -45.47 -27.12 23.90
C ASN A 50 -46.24 -27.64 25.12
N VAL A 51 -47.27 -26.92 25.54
CA VAL A 51 -48.24 -27.40 26.50
C VAL A 51 -49.46 -27.86 25.73
N ALA A 52 -49.61 -29.15 25.58
CA ALA A 52 -50.86 -29.75 25.12
C ALA A 52 -51.79 -29.94 26.30
N PRO A 53 -52.85 -29.19 26.48
CA PRO A 53 -53.89 -29.52 27.43
C PRO A 53 -54.93 -30.39 26.73
N ILE A 54 -55.05 -31.63 27.14
CA ILE A 54 -56.23 -32.46 26.89
C ILE A 54 -57.30 -32.03 27.89
N ILE A 55 -58.19 -31.14 27.50
CA ILE A 55 -59.45 -30.89 28.22
C ILE A 55 -60.55 -30.90 27.21
N ALA A 56 -61.26 -32.01 27.15
CA ALA A 56 -62.57 -32.09 26.47
C ALA A 56 -63.62 -31.50 27.40
N GLN A 57 -64.09 -30.29 27.05
CA GLN A 57 -65.33 -29.74 27.62
C GLN A 57 -66.30 -29.46 26.50
N PRO A 58 -67.62 -29.75 26.69
CA PRO A 58 -68.59 -29.50 25.63
C PRO A 58 -68.76 -28.00 25.41
N LEU A 59 -68.59 -27.57 24.16
CA LEU A 59 -68.84 -26.21 23.73
C LEU A 59 -70.31 -25.84 23.83
N MET A 60 -70.64 -25.02 24.80
CA MET A 60 -71.91 -24.28 24.82
C MET A 60 -71.73 -23.06 23.87
N GLN A 61 -72.43 -23.09 22.73
CA GLN A 61 -72.45 -21.97 21.79
C GLN A 61 -73.29 -20.81 22.35
N LEU A 62 -72.65 -19.85 22.98
CA LEU A 62 -73.22 -18.55 23.28
C LEU A 62 -72.73 -17.55 22.24
N TYR A 63 -73.64 -17.11 21.35
CA TYR A 63 -73.34 -16.05 20.41
C TYR A 63 -73.33 -14.69 21.13
N TYR A 64 -72.16 -14.24 21.53
CA TYR A 64 -71.93 -12.84 21.89
C TYR A 64 -71.25 -12.12 20.72
N THR A 65 -71.96 -11.18 20.10
CA THR A 65 -71.34 -10.22 19.18
C THR A 65 -70.60 -9.16 19.99
N THR A 66 -69.33 -9.44 20.34
CA THR A 66 -68.44 -8.44 20.88
C THR A 66 -67.93 -7.57 19.76
N LYS A 67 -68.35 -6.31 19.70
CA LYS A 67 -67.64 -5.29 18.92
C LYS A 67 -66.33 -5.02 19.62
N ILE A 68 -65.23 -5.65 19.12
CA ILE A 68 -63.89 -5.31 19.58
C ILE A 68 -63.56 -3.95 18.92
N HIS A 69 -63.54 -2.90 19.72
CA HIS A 69 -62.88 -1.66 19.33
C HIS A 69 -61.38 -1.97 19.36
N ILE A 70 -60.79 -2.18 18.20
CA ILE A 70 -59.30 -2.20 18.06
C ILE A 70 -58.89 -0.75 18.07
N ASP A 71 -58.38 -0.27 19.21
CA ASP A 71 -57.67 1.00 19.24
C ASP A 71 -56.48 0.83 18.33
N SER A 72 -56.45 1.60 17.24
CA SER A 72 -55.31 1.64 16.36
C SER A 72 -54.13 2.26 17.13
N ILE A 73 -53.20 1.41 17.49
CA ILE A 73 -51.92 1.84 18.06
C ILE A 73 -51.25 2.70 16.99
N GLN A 74 -51.15 4.00 17.24
CA GLN A 74 -50.39 4.88 16.36
C GLN A 74 -48.95 4.34 16.34
N ALA A 75 -48.44 4.14 15.13
CA ALA A 75 -47.06 3.73 14.93
C ALA A 75 -46.13 4.73 15.64
N ALA A 76 -45.38 4.23 16.61
CA ALA A 76 -44.39 5.07 17.29
C ALA A 76 -43.36 5.52 16.25
N THR A 77 -43.38 6.79 15.94
CA THR A 77 -42.36 7.42 15.13
C THR A 77 -41.11 7.53 16.03
N ILE A 78 -40.15 6.65 15.83
CA ILE A 78 -38.83 6.80 16.46
C ILE A 78 -38.16 7.97 15.75
N GLU A 79 -38.26 9.15 16.33
CA GLU A 79 -37.40 10.28 15.96
C GLU A 79 -36.00 9.99 16.50
N THR A 80 -35.21 9.28 15.72
CA THR A 80 -33.76 9.22 15.96
C THR A 80 -33.17 10.56 15.56
N THR A 81 -33.21 11.52 16.46
CA THR A 81 -32.43 12.74 16.35
C THR A 81 -30.95 12.43 16.61
N GLU A 82 -30.34 11.60 15.79
CA GLU A 82 -28.89 11.53 15.75
C GLU A 82 -28.37 12.88 15.24
N LYS A 83 -27.91 13.70 16.13
CA LYS A 83 -27.27 14.96 15.79
C LYS A 83 -26.09 14.65 14.88
N ILE A 84 -26.22 15.03 13.61
CA ILE A 84 -25.17 14.88 12.62
C ILE A 84 -23.90 15.51 13.18
N LYS A 85 -22.85 14.72 13.42
CA LYS A 85 -21.58 15.18 13.98
C LYS A 85 -21.03 16.35 13.17
N LYS A 86 -20.59 17.41 13.83
CA LYS A 86 -19.97 18.57 13.19
C LYS A 86 -18.68 18.12 12.51
N LEU A 87 -18.54 18.44 11.22
CA LEU A 87 -17.30 18.22 10.46
C LEU A 87 -16.45 19.49 10.54
N TYR A 88 -15.15 19.31 10.67
CA TYR A 88 -14.17 20.38 10.71
C TYR A 88 -13.42 20.39 9.39
N PRO A 89 -13.44 21.48 8.61
CA PRO A 89 -12.78 21.54 7.31
C PRO A 89 -11.26 21.58 7.41
N PHE A 90 -10.70 22.14 8.47
CA PHE A 90 -9.27 22.26 8.66
C PHE A 90 -8.76 21.31 9.75
N TYR A 91 -7.58 20.74 9.49
CA TYR A 91 -6.80 20.00 10.46
C TYR A 91 -5.34 20.41 10.35
N VAL A 92 -4.76 20.83 11.47
CA VAL A 92 -3.35 21.21 11.59
C VAL A 92 -2.69 20.29 12.60
N LYS A 93 -1.49 19.81 12.27
CA LYS A 93 -0.65 19.02 13.17
C LYS A 93 0.77 19.58 13.16
N LEU A 94 1.28 19.95 14.34
CA LEU A 94 2.61 20.48 14.53
C LEU A 94 3.34 19.65 15.58
N GLY A 95 4.61 19.34 15.31
CA GLY A 95 5.42 18.53 16.22
C GLY A 95 6.90 18.81 16.10
N ILE A 96 7.63 18.38 17.11
CA ILE A 96 9.08 18.42 17.14
C ILE A 96 9.61 17.10 17.72
N GLY A 97 10.69 16.58 17.15
CA GLY A 97 11.31 15.34 17.59
C GLY A 97 12.65 15.52 18.29
N SER A 98 13.10 14.44 18.95
CA SER A 98 14.33 14.38 19.76
C SER A 98 15.64 14.70 19.01
N ILE A 99 15.64 14.57 17.67
CA ILE A 99 16.82 14.81 16.81
C ILE A 99 16.55 16.03 15.93
N VAL A 100 16.00 17.10 16.49
CA VAL A 100 15.55 18.27 15.73
C VAL A 100 14.77 17.85 14.48
N MET A 101 13.60 17.22 14.71
CA MET A 101 12.70 16.76 13.67
C MET A 101 11.41 17.59 13.64
N PRO A 102 11.39 18.74 12.99
CA PRO A 102 10.16 19.52 12.84
C PRO A 102 9.19 18.79 11.91
N LEU A 103 7.94 18.70 12.36
CA LEU A 103 6.79 18.19 11.63
C LEU A 103 5.74 19.29 11.50
N GLY A 104 5.30 19.55 10.28
CA GLY A 104 4.15 20.39 9.99
C GLY A 104 3.21 19.70 9.03
N GLU A 105 1.91 19.66 9.33
CA GLU A 105 0.92 19.01 8.48
C GLU A 105 -0.38 19.81 8.51
N LEU A 106 -0.94 20.08 7.34
CA LEU A 106 -2.16 20.83 7.14
C LEU A 106 -3.07 20.08 6.19
N TYR A 107 -4.32 19.85 6.60
CA TYR A 107 -5.38 19.35 5.75
C TYR A 107 -6.51 20.38 5.66
N TYR A 108 -7.05 20.50 4.48
CA TYR A 108 -8.30 21.19 4.21
C TYR A 108 -9.21 20.28 3.38
N ASN A 109 -10.47 20.16 3.79
CA ASN A 109 -11.47 19.39 3.05
C ASN A 109 -12.80 20.11 3.03
N SER A 110 -13.43 20.17 1.87
CA SER A 110 -14.81 20.64 1.76
C SER A 110 -15.74 19.75 2.58
N THR A 111 -16.71 20.36 3.26
CA THR A 111 -17.67 19.64 4.08
C THR A 111 -19.01 19.50 3.38
N ARG A 112 -19.62 18.31 3.47
CA ARG A 112 -21.03 17.98 3.16
C ARG A 112 -21.60 18.54 1.86
N SER A 113 -20.85 18.46 0.77
CA SER A 113 -21.41 18.69 -0.56
C SER A 113 -21.82 17.37 -1.20
N ARG A 114 -22.99 17.34 -1.86
CA ARG A 114 -23.47 16.16 -2.61
C ARG A 114 -22.92 16.11 -4.04
N SER A 115 -22.48 17.24 -4.55
CA SER A 115 -22.12 17.40 -5.97
C SER A 115 -20.67 17.75 -6.22
N VAL A 116 -19.98 18.35 -5.23
CA VAL A 116 -18.58 18.78 -5.36
C VAL A 116 -17.84 18.49 -4.09
N MET A 117 -16.67 17.90 -4.22
CA MET A 117 -15.73 17.65 -3.14
C MET A 117 -14.35 18.16 -3.57
N PHE A 118 -13.64 18.84 -2.67
CA PHE A 118 -12.28 19.27 -2.91
C PHE A 118 -11.51 19.40 -1.61
N GLY A 119 -10.20 19.28 -1.70
CA GLY A 119 -9.35 19.39 -0.53
C GLY A 119 -7.89 19.59 -0.91
N ALA A 120 -7.10 19.88 0.12
CA ALA A 120 -5.66 20.04 0.03
C ALA A 120 -4.98 19.43 1.26
N HIS A 121 -3.81 18.87 1.05
CA HIS A 121 -2.95 18.34 2.10
C HIS A 121 -1.52 18.78 1.84
N ILE A 122 -0.86 19.32 2.86
CA ILE A 122 0.54 19.70 2.84
C ILE A 122 1.20 19.09 4.07
N LYS A 123 2.35 18.44 3.87
CA LYS A 123 3.15 17.87 4.95
C LYS A 123 4.63 18.19 4.76
N HIS A 124 5.28 18.61 5.83
CA HIS A 124 6.73 18.75 5.90
C HIS A 124 7.27 17.98 7.09
N LEU A 125 8.31 17.19 6.86
CA LEU A 125 9.08 16.50 7.88
C LEU A 125 10.56 16.58 7.52
N SER A 126 11.37 17.03 8.46
CA SER A 126 12.83 17.01 8.30
C SER A 126 13.51 16.41 9.52
N SER A 127 14.77 16.02 9.39
CA SER A 127 15.61 15.52 10.46
C SER A 127 17.05 15.98 10.26
N PHE A 128 17.64 16.52 11.31
CA PHE A 128 19.01 17.00 11.33
C PHE A 128 19.94 16.11 12.17
N GLY A 129 19.52 14.86 12.39
CA GLY A 129 20.26 13.91 13.21
C GLY A 129 21.44 13.26 12.53
N GLN A 130 22.39 12.80 13.34
CA GLN A 130 23.49 11.96 12.91
C GLN A 130 23.17 10.49 13.18
N ILE A 131 23.56 9.60 12.29
CA ILE A 131 23.41 8.16 12.46
C ILE A 131 24.75 7.57 12.91
N LYS A 132 24.70 6.79 14.01
CA LYS A 132 25.85 6.01 14.52
C LYS A 132 25.64 4.55 14.15
N GLY A 133 26.66 3.92 13.59
CA GLY A 133 26.69 2.48 13.36
C GLY A 133 26.69 1.64 14.65
N ARG A 134 26.71 0.32 14.50
CA ARG A 134 26.84 -0.62 15.63
C ARG A 134 28.16 -0.46 16.39
N ASP A 135 29.19 -0.03 15.71
CA ASP A 135 30.52 0.32 16.20
C ASP A 135 30.59 1.66 16.95
N LYS A 136 29.44 2.35 17.07
CA LYS A 136 29.28 3.72 17.61
C LYS A 136 29.98 4.81 16.79
N VAL A 137 30.55 4.49 15.64
CA VAL A 137 31.16 5.47 14.73
C VAL A 137 30.06 6.32 14.11
N ILE A 138 30.28 7.63 13.98
CA ILE A 138 29.39 8.53 13.29
C ILE A 138 29.64 8.38 11.80
N TYR A 139 28.62 7.91 11.07
CA TYR A 139 28.65 7.92 9.61
C TYR A 139 28.53 9.37 9.09
N ALA A 140 28.72 9.53 7.79
CA ALA A 140 28.55 10.80 7.13
C ALA A 140 27.17 11.44 7.46
N PRO A 141 26.95 12.74 7.18
CA PRO A 141 25.68 13.42 7.45
C PRO A 141 24.50 12.64 6.88
N ALA A 142 23.48 12.39 7.71
CA ALA A 142 22.31 11.58 7.37
C ALA A 142 21.00 12.40 7.46
N ASN A 143 21.12 13.71 7.30
CA ASN A 143 19.99 14.62 7.32
C ASN A 143 19.05 14.31 6.15
N PHE A 144 17.75 14.50 6.36
CA PHE A 144 16.76 14.47 5.30
C PHE A 144 15.71 15.55 5.49
N ASP A 145 15.11 15.96 4.40
CA ASP A 145 13.93 16.82 4.36
C ASP A 145 12.94 16.32 3.33
N ARG A 146 11.67 16.28 3.69
CA ARG A 146 10.61 15.91 2.77
C ARG A 146 9.42 16.84 2.91
N THR A 147 9.00 17.40 1.78
CA THR A 147 7.79 18.20 1.66
C THR A 147 6.89 17.58 0.62
N SER A 148 5.67 17.27 0.99
CA SER A 148 4.66 16.75 0.08
C SER A 148 3.42 17.61 0.09
N GLY A 149 2.79 17.77 -1.08
CA GLY A 149 1.55 18.49 -1.27
C GLY A 149 0.61 17.72 -2.18
N LEU A 150 -0.68 17.74 -1.85
CA LEU A 150 -1.77 17.17 -2.64
C LEU A 150 -2.91 18.16 -2.68
N VAL A 151 -3.43 18.41 -3.87
CA VAL A 151 -4.70 19.13 -4.09
C VAL A 151 -5.58 18.23 -4.92
N PHE A 152 -6.82 18.07 -4.53
CA PHE A 152 -7.77 17.24 -5.26
C PHE A 152 -9.15 17.87 -5.33
N GLY A 153 -9.89 17.49 -6.36
CA GLY A 153 -11.28 17.88 -6.50
C GLY A 153 -12.07 16.82 -7.25
N GLN A 154 -13.35 16.70 -6.93
CA GLN A 154 -14.26 15.77 -7.59
C GLN A 154 -15.63 16.40 -7.78
N ILE A 155 -16.19 16.23 -8.96
CA ILE A 155 -17.56 16.59 -9.32
C ILE A 155 -18.36 15.32 -9.46
N ILE A 156 -19.47 15.26 -8.73
CA ILE A 156 -20.35 14.09 -8.68
C ILE A 156 -21.70 14.50 -9.29
N LYS A 157 -22.05 13.87 -10.40
CA LYS A 157 -23.34 14.06 -11.10
C LYS A 157 -24.13 12.74 -11.11
N ASN A 158 -25.39 12.80 -11.53
CA ASN A 158 -26.24 11.59 -11.52
C ASN A 158 -25.74 10.44 -12.41
N LYS A 159 -24.95 10.70 -13.45
CA LYS A 159 -24.49 9.70 -14.42
C LYS A 159 -22.99 9.47 -14.39
N PHE A 160 -22.21 10.33 -13.77
CA PHE A 160 -20.76 10.21 -13.73
C PHE A 160 -20.15 10.91 -12.52
N ALA A 161 -18.95 10.53 -12.15
CA ALA A 161 -18.08 11.25 -11.23
C ALA A 161 -16.76 11.54 -11.94
N LEU A 162 -16.34 12.81 -11.93
CA LEU A 162 -15.05 13.26 -12.46
C LEU A 162 -14.21 13.80 -11.31
N GLY A 163 -13.07 13.17 -11.08
CA GLY A 163 -12.07 13.59 -10.10
C GLY A 163 -10.79 14.05 -10.78
N GLY A 164 -10.10 14.99 -10.14
CA GLY A 164 -8.77 15.43 -10.53
C GLY A 164 -7.90 15.63 -9.31
N GLU A 165 -6.60 15.35 -9.45
CA GLU A 165 -5.62 15.56 -8.40
C GLU A 165 -4.31 16.11 -8.95
N PHE A 166 -3.64 16.90 -8.13
CA PHE A 166 -2.29 17.36 -8.34
C PHE A 166 -1.47 17.03 -7.12
N ASN A 167 -0.31 16.39 -7.30
CA ASN A 167 0.60 16.05 -6.22
C ASN A 167 2.01 16.57 -6.49
N TYR A 168 2.69 16.94 -5.41
CA TYR A 168 4.07 17.37 -5.40
C TYR A 168 4.79 16.70 -4.24
N ASP A 169 5.97 16.15 -4.48
CA ASP A 169 6.84 15.59 -3.46
C ASP A 169 8.28 16.01 -3.72
N ASN A 170 8.92 16.53 -2.69
CA ASN A 170 10.30 16.96 -2.71
C ASN A 170 11.03 16.31 -1.55
N TYR A 171 11.96 15.42 -1.85
CA TYR A 171 12.71 14.63 -0.88
C TYR A 171 14.21 14.85 -1.03
N GLY A 172 14.81 15.50 -0.05
CA GLY A 172 16.25 15.68 0.09
C GLY A 172 16.83 14.70 1.10
N TYR A 173 17.94 14.05 0.79
CA TYR A 173 18.62 13.08 1.65
C TYR A 173 20.11 12.99 1.32
N HIS A 174 20.86 12.17 2.07
CA HIS A 174 22.29 12.00 1.92
C HIS A 174 22.66 10.54 1.74
N TYR A 175 23.66 10.27 0.90
CA TYR A 175 24.27 8.94 0.73
C TYR A 175 25.26 8.64 1.87
N TYR A 176 24.77 8.50 3.09
CA TYR A 176 25.57 8.44 4.32
C TYR A 176 26.22 7.07 4.61
N GLY A 177 26.00 6.06 3.79
CA GLY A 177 26.50 4.70 3.98
C GLY A 177 28.02 4.52 3.90
N VAL A 178 28.79 5.50 4.35
CA VAL A 178 30.27 5.52 4.29
C VAL A 178 30.83 5.72 5.69
N PRO A 179 31.73 4.84 6.16
CA PRO A 179 32.37 4.98 7.48
C PRO A 179 33.52 6.01 7.49
N ILE A 180 33.38 7.13 6.76
CA ILE A 180 34.37 8.18 6.65
C ILE A 180 33.81 9.47 7.23
N GLN A 181 34.47 10.00 8.28
CA GLN A 181 34.00 11.19 9.01
C GLN A 181 34.29 12.53 8.31
N THR A 182 35.08 12.54 7.26
CA THR A 182 35.61 13.76 6.62
C THR A 182 34.87 14.17 5.35
N ILE A 183 33.73 13.57 5.04
CA ILE A 183 32.94 13.86 3.84
C ILE A 183 32.06 15.09 4.07
N LYS A 184 32.14 16.06 3.16
CA LYS A 184 31.26 17.22 3.14
C LYS A 184 29.83 16.78 2.82
N ALA A 185 28.83 17.35 3.54
CA ALA A 185 27.43 17.02 3.35
C ALA A 185 26.96 17.23 1.89
N ASP A 186 27.43 18.29 1.25
CA ASP A 186 27.02 18.66 -0.11
C ASP A 186 27.48 17.65 -1.17
N SER A 187 28.59 16.94 -0.95
CA SER A 187 29.10 15.96 -1.91
C SER A 187 28.30 14.65 -1.94
N ILE A 188 27.56 14.35 -0.87
CA ILE A 188 26.72 13.15 -0.77
C ILE A 188 25.23 13.47 -0.73
N ARG A 189 24.86 14.74 -0.97
CA ARG A 189 23.46 15.18 -0.98
C ARG A 189 22.77 14.79 -2.28
N GLN A 190 21.53 14.30 -2.15
CA GLN A 190 20.64 14.05 -3.27
C GLN A 190 19.27 14.70 -3.00
N ARG A 191 18.61 15.09 -4.05
CA ARG A 191 17.25 15.62 -4.00
C ARG A 191 16.43 15.08 -5.16
N ILE A 192 15.31 14.49 -4.85
CA ILE A 192 14.33 13.99 -5.81
C ILE A 192 13.08 14.87 -5.71
N GLN A 193 12.67 15.42 -6.84
CA GLN A 193 11.41 16.15 -6.96
C GLN A 193 10.46 15.36 -7.85
N ARG A 194 9.21 15.26 -7.43
CA ARG A 194 8.16 14.60 -8.19
C ARG A 194 6.95 15.51 -8.28
N THR A 195 6.41 15.60 -9.47
CA THR A 195 5.17 16.31 -9.76
C THR A 195 4.24 15.37 -10.46
N GLY A 196 2.99 15.28 -10.03
CA GLY A 196 2.01 14.40 -10.61
C GLY A 196 0.68 15.09 -10.84
N PHE A 197 -0.02 14.64 -11.87
CA PHE A 197 -1.37 15.06 -12.20
C PHE A 197 -2.20 13.82 -12.53
N GLY A 198 -3.40 13.71 -11.99
CA GLY A 198 -4.32 12.60 -12.21
C GLY A 198 -5.73 13.05 -12.53
N LEU A 199 -6.42 12.32 -13.42
CA LEU A 199 -7.84 12.49 -13.74
C LEU A 199 -8.53 11.14 -13.70
N ILE A 200 -9.66 11.05 -13.01
CA ILE A 200 -10.47 9.84 -12.92
C ILE A 200 -11.91 10.17 -13.32
N LEU A 201 -12.41 9.47 -14.33
CA LEU A 201 -13.81 9.53 -14.74
C LEU A 201 -14.47 8.17 -14.51
N THR A 202 -15.57 8.15 -13.76
CA THR A 202 -16.33 6.91 -13.51
C THR A 202 -17.79 7.14 -13.86
N THR A 203 -18.37 6.24 -14.65
CA THR A 203 -19.78 6.29 -15.04
C THR A 203 -20.66 5.35 -14.20
N ASP A 204 -20.07 4.56 -13.30
CA ASP A 204 -20.82 3.64 -12.45
C ASP A 204 -21.75 4.38 -11.48
N ARG A 205 -23.02 4.08 -11.57
CA ARG A 205 -24.09 4.70 -10.78
C ARG A 205 -25.12 3.69 -10.29
N GLY A 206 -24.73 2.46 -10.13
CA GLY A 206 -25.58 1.41 -9.57
C GLY A 206 -26.63 0.85 -10.53
N ASP A 207 -26.63 1.23 -11.81
CA ASP A 207 -27.44 0.59 -12.82
C ASP A 207 -26.70 -0.63 -13.39
N SER A 208 -27.02 -1.81 -12.86
CA SER A 208 -26.37 -3.07 -13.23
C SER A 208 -26.65 -3.52 -14.67
N ALA A 209 -27.63 -2.93 -15.35
CA ALA A 209 -28.03 -3.30 -16.71
C ALA A 209 -27.28 -2.50 -17.80
N ARG A 210 -26.41 -1.58 -17.42
CA ARG A 210 -25.68 -0.73 -18.38
C ARG A 210 -24.19 -1.02 -18.37
N LEU A 211 -23.55 -0.66 -19.48
CA LEU A 211 -22.09 -0.61 -19.57
C LEU A 211 -21.57 0.50 -18.66
N ASN A 212 -20.74 0.14 -17.71
CA ASN A 212 -20.03 1.05 -16.83
C ASN A 212 -18.60 1.21 -17.31
N LEU A 213 -18.05 2.41 -17.20
CA LEU A 213 -16.71 2.75 -17.66
C LEU A 213 -15.97 3.52 -16.56
N LYS A 214 -14.72 3.17 -16.37
CA LYS A 214 -13.78 3.93 -15.57
C LYS A 214 -12.56 4.27 -16.44
N PHE A 215 -12.22 5.54 -16.49
CA PHE A 215 -11.00 6.05 -17.12
C PHE A 215 -10.14 6.67 -16.04
N ASP A 216 -8.86 6.34 -16.07
CA ASP A 216 -7.85 6.85 -15.16
C ASP A 216 -6.65 7.31 -16.00
N VAL A 217 -6.34 8.59 -15.93
CA VAL A 217 -5.23 9.21 -16.65
C VAL A 217 -4.30 9.82 -15.63
N ALA A 218 -3.05 9.41 -15.61
CA ALA A 218 -2.06 9.97 -14.71
C ALA A 218 -0.76 10.32 -15.45
N TYR A 219 -0.21 11.46 -15.11
CA TYR A 219 1.10 11.89 -15.55
C TYR A 219 1.97 12.18 -14.34
N LYS A 220 3.22 11.73 -14.37
CA LYS A 220 4.20 11.96 -13.32
C LYS A 220 5.54 12.36 -13.95
N ASN A 221 6.10 13.43 -13.44
CA ASN A 221 7.46 13.84 -13.74
C ASN A 221 8.31 13.67 -12.49
N LEU A 222 9.49 13.09 -12.65
CA LEU A 222 10.50 12.98 -11.62
C LEU A 222 11.79 13.61 -12.12
N THR A 223 12.42 14.44 -11.28
CA THR A 223 13.74 15.01 -11.53
C THR A 223 14.65 14.78 -10.33
N SER A 224 15.91 14.46 -10.58
CA SER A 224 16.93 14.37 -9.55
C SER A 224 17.95 15.49 -9.67
N GLN A 225 18.47 15.94 -8.54
CA GLN A 225 19.57 16.90 -8.52
C GLN A 225 20.86 16.24 -9.04
N LYS A 226 21.67 16.97 -9.80
CA LYS A 226 23.05 16.55 -10.12
C LYS A 226 23.92 16.69 -8.86
N PRO A 227 24.80 15.74 -8.57
CA PRO A 227 25.78 15.89 -7.50
C PRO A 227 26.72 17.08 -7.74
N ASN A 228 27.08 17.79 -6.69
CA ASN A 228 27.89 19.02 -6.80
C ASN A 228 29.39 18.77 -7.00
N GLU A 229 29.88 17.54 -6.92
CA GLU A 229 31.30 17.23 -7.04
C GLU A 229 31.65 16.41 -8.27
N ALA A 230 32.75 16.82 -8.93
CA ALA A 230 33.30 16.19 -10.13
C ALA A 230 33.80 14.73 -9.94
N SER A 231 33.84 14.24 -8.71
CA SER A 231 34.25 12.87 -8.37
C SER A 231 33.18 11.82 -8.61
N PHE A 232 31.94 12.23 -8.90
CA PHE A 232 30.83 11.32 -9.14
C PHE A 232 30.42 11.41 -10.61
N SER A 233 30.63 10.33 -11.34
CA SER A 233 30.14 10.18 -12.72
C SER A 233 28.62 10.04 -12.82
N ASP A 234 27.92 10.32 -11.74
CA ASP A 234 26.48 10.16 -11.62
C ASP A 234 25.78 11.48 -11.95
N GLY A 235 25.05 11.52 -13.04
CA GLY A 235 24.34 12.71 -13.53
C GLY A 235 22.93 12.85 -12.97
N GLY A 236 22.22 13.88 -13.44
CA GLY A 236 20.81 14.07 -13.14
C GLY A 236 19.92 13.10 -13.92
N VAL A 237 18.75 12.78 -13.36
CA VAL A 237 17.69 12.01 -14.01
C VAL A 237 16.48 12.87 -14.22
N THR A 238 15.86 12.70 -15.38
CA THR A 238 14.50 13.15 -15.65
C THR A 238 13.68 11.97 -16.13
N GLU A 239 12.58 11.68 -15.47
CA GLU A 239 11.65 10.62 -15.83
C GLU A 239 10.26 11.20 -16.03
N ASN A 240 9.64 10.85 -17.16
CA ASN A 240 8.27 11.20 -17.48
C ASN A 240 7.46 9.92 -17.61
N HIS A 241 6.47 9.75 -16.76
CA HIS A 241 5.62 8.58 -16.73
C HIS A 241 4.18 8.97 -17.01
N PHE A 242 3.56 8.28 -17.96
CA PHE A 242 2.17 8.48 -18.34
C PHE A 242 1.42 7.15 -18.27
N ASP A 243 0.34 7.15 -17.52
CA ASP A 243 -0.61 6.04 -17.39
C ASP A 243 -1.96 6.43 -17.98
N PHE A 244 -2.48 5.63 -18.89
CA PHE A 244 -3.87 5.64 -19.32
C PHE A 244 -4.47 4.27 -19.05
N LYS A 245 -5.43 4.20 -18.15
CA LYS A 245 -6.08 2.95 -17.74
C LYS A 245 -7.58 3.06 -17.92
N THR A 246 -8.16 2.05 -18.54
CA THR A 246 -9.60 1.95 -18.76
C THR A 246 -10.11 0.64 -18.22
N LEU A 247 -11.25 0.67 -17.55
CA LEU A 247 -11.97 -0.52 -17.17
C LEU A 247 -13.43 -0.35 -17.61
N GLY A 248 -13.88 -1.26 -18.46
CA GLY A 248 -15.29 -1.38 -18.83
C GLY A 248 -15.89 -2.63 -18.21
N TRP A 249 -17.11 -2.53 -17.66
CA TRP A 249 -17.81 -3.72 -17.17
C TRP A 249 -19.32 -3.64 -17.43
N TYR A 250 -19.88 -4.83 -17.58
CA TYR A 250 -21.30 -5.03 -17.87
C TYR A 250 -21.81 -6.25 -17.11
N ASN A 251 -22.91 -6.09 -16.39
CA ASN A 251 -23.55 -7.16 -15.64
C ASN A 251 -24.75 -7.70 -16.41
N LYS A 252 -24.81 -9.02 -16.61
CA LYS A 252 -25.95 -9.70 -17.23
C LYS A 252 -26.32 -10.95 -16.43
N GLY A 253 -27.39 -10.87 -15.68
CA GLY A 253 -27.79 -11.96 -14.81
C GLY A 253 -26.78 -12.25 -13.71
N LYS A 254 -26.16 -13.43 -13.75
CA LYS A 254 -25.11 -13.85 -12.82
C LYS A 254 -23.70 -13.55 -13.34
N GLU A 255 -23.57 -13.20 -14.61
CA GLU A 255 -22.29 -12.96 -15.26
C GLU A 255 -21.90 -11.48 -15.15
N HIS A 256 -20.67 -11.25 -14.77
CA HIS A 256 -19.99 -9.96 -14.75
C HIS A 256 -18.88 -9.97 -15.79
N PHE A 257 -19.13 -9.35 -16.95
CA PHE A 257 -18.14 -9.17 -18.01
C PHE A 257 -17.33 -7.91 -17.75
N TYR A 258 -16.03 -8.00 -17.90
CA TYR A 258 -15.15 -6.83 -17.76
C TYR A 258 -14.02 -6.90 -18.78
N THR A 259 -13.48 -5.73 -19.11
CA THR A 259 -12.28 -5.61 -19.91
C THR A 259 -11.48 -4.40 -19.45
N GLY A 260 -10.20 -4.60 -19.19
CA GLY A 260 -9.24 -3.56 -18.94
C GLY A 260 -8.42 -3.28 -20.21
N PHE A 261 -8.14 -2.02 -20.47
CA PHE A 261 -7.17 -1.59 -21.47
C PHE A 261 -6.29 -0.51 -20.87
N ASP A 262 -4.98 -0.78 -20.80
CA ASP A 262 -4.01 0.09 -20.16
C ASP A 262 -2.87 0.41 -21.12
N VAL A 263 -2.41 1.65 -21.12
CA VAL A 263 -1.20 2.10 -21.81
C VAL A 263 -0.34 2.82 -20.77
N CYS A 264 0.84 2.27 -20.52
CA CYS A 264 1.80 2.83 -19.57
C CYS A 264 3.07 3.19 -20.33
N TYR A 265 3.38 4.48 -20.43
CA TYR A 265 4.59 5.00 -21.06
C TYR A 265 5.56 5.51 -19.99
N ASN A 266 6.84 5.18 -20.14
CA ASN A 266 7.93 5.72 -19.33
C ASN A 266 9.07 6.21 -20.21
N GLY A 267 9.37 7.51 -20.13
CA GLY A 267 10.53 8.14 -20.76
C GLY A 267 11.56 8.48 -19.68
N TYR A 268 12.65 7.73 -19.64
CA TYR A 268 13.74 7.92 -18.71
C TYR A 268 14.93 8.54 -19.43
N LYS A 269 15.39 9.70 -18.94
CA LYS A 269 16.55 10.41 -19.43
C LYS A 269 17.59 10.51 -18.32
N TYR A 270 18.77 10.01 -18.58
CA TYR A 270 19.93 10.14 -17.73
C TYR A 270 20.93 11.11 -18.37
N GLU A 271 21.41 12.08 -17.62
CA GLU A 271 22.47 13.01 -18.03
C GLU A 271 23.78 12.58 -17.36
N ARG A 272 24.79 12.26 -18.16
CA ARG A 272 26.12 11.92 -17.64
C ARG A 272 26.78 13.18 -17.08
N ALA A 273 27.40 13.08 -15.89
CA ALA A 273 28.22 14.16 -15.38
C ALA A 273 29.46 14.33 -16.30
N ASP A 274 29.70 15.54 -16.75
CA ASP A 274 30.76 15.90 -17.67
C ASP A 274 32.13 15.61 -17.00
N SER A 275 32.83 14.61 -17.49
CA SER A 275 34.28 14.58 -17.32
C SER A 275 34.88 15.42 -18.45
N SER A 276 35.56 16.46 -18.11
CA SER A 276 36.11 17.56 -18.93
C SER A 276 36.89 17.20 -20.22
N ASN A 277 36.78 15.97 -20.73
CA ASN A 277 37.48 15.50 -21.94
C ASN A 277 36.60 14.80 -22.98
N TYR A 278 35.28 14.74 -22.81
CA TYR A 278 34.40 14.18 -23.83
C TYR A 278 33.39 15.22 -24.31
N GLN A 279 33.65 15.75 -25.51
CA GLN A 279 32.84 16.76 -26.20
C GLN A 279 31.44 16.27 -26.67
N ASN A 280 30.99 15.12 -26.27
CA ASN A 280 29.66 14.60 -26.58
C ASN A 280 28.84 14.41 -25.29
N ASP A 281 27.91 15.31 -25.09
CA ASP A 281 26.84 15.26 -24.10
C ASP A 281 25.93 14.03 -24.39
N THR A 282 26.37 12.84 -24.02
CA THR A 282 25.63 11.61 -24.29
C THR A 282 24.57 11.41 -23.22
N SER A 283 23.45 12.11 -23.37
CA SER A 283 22.24 11.75 -22.62
C SER A 283 21.70 10.42 -23.14
N LEU A 284 21.61 9.44 -22.26
CA LEU A 284 20.90 8.19 -22.58
C LEU A 284 19.41 8.43 -22.40
N ILE A 285 18.63 8.20 -23.45
CA ILE A 285 17.17 8.24 -23.41
C ILE A 285 16.66 6.81 -23.62
N VAL A 286 15.88 6.33 -22.68
CA VAL A 286 15.22 5.02 -22.74
C VAL A 286 13.71 5.24 -22.66
N ASN A 287 13.02 4.88 -23.73
CA ASN A 287 11.57 4.89 -23.78
C ASN A 287 11.05 3.46 -23.63
N ASN A 288 10.04 3.29 -22.80
CA ASN A 288 9.41 2.01 -22.53
C ASN A 288 7.90 2.19 -22.47
N THR A 289 7.17 1.45 -23.28
CA THR A 289 5.71 1.48 -23.30
C THR A 289 5.17 0.07 -23.13
N ILE A 290 4.22 -0.08 -22.22
CA ILE A 290 3.46 -1.32 -22.07
C ILE A 290 2.01 -1.05 -22.45
N ILE A 291 1.46 -1.90 -23.31
CA ILE A 291 0.05 -1.90 -23.68
C ILE A 291 -0.56 -3.21 -23.17
N ASN A 292 -1.57 -3.12 -22.33
CA ASN A 292 -2.26 -4.26 -21.75
C ASN A 292 -3.72 -4.29 -22.18
N LEU A 293 -4.21 -5.49 -22.51
CA LEU A 293 -5.62 -5.80 -22.70
C LEU A 293 -5.99 -6.99 -21.81
N SER A 294 -7.02 -6.84 -21.00
CA SER A 294 -7.40 -7.84 -20.00
C SER A 294 -8.91 -8.10 -19.96
N PRO A 295 -9.48 -8.82 -20.96
CA PRO A 295 -10.86 -9.26 -20.90
C PRO A 295 -11.05 -10.39 -19.89
N GLY A 296 -12.24 -10.43 -19.28
CA GLY A 296 -12.61 -11.49 -18.37
C GLY A 296 -14.09 -11.53 -18.05
N VAL A 297 -14.48 -12.62 -17.41
CA VAL A 297 -15.83 -12.86 -16.93
C VAL A 297 -15.80 -13.50 -15.56
N THR A 298 -16.57 -12.93 -14.65
CA THR A 298 -16.83 -13.51 -13.33
C THR A 298 -18.27 -14.03 -13.30
N THR A 299 -18.46 -15.27 -12.85
CA THR A 299 -19.78 -15.85 -12.69
C THR A 299 -19.88 -16.61 -11.38
N SER A 300 -21.10 -16.82 -10.88
CA SER A 300 -21.35 -17.52 -9.62
C SER A 300 -22.31 -18.68 -9.85
N PHE A 301 -21.96 -19.84 -9.29
CA PHE A 301 -22.74 -21.07 -9.33
C PHE A 301 -23.15 -21.49 -7.91
N LEU A 302 -24.00 -22.50 -7.78
CA LEU A 302 -24.39 -23.11 -6.50
C LEU A 302 -24.89 -22.06 -5.49
N ASP A 303 -25.87 -21.25 -5.90
CA ASP A 303 -26.44 -20.17 -5.09
C ASP A 303 -25.37 -19.17 -4.55
N LYS A 304 -24.40 -18.84 -5.41
CA LYS A 304 -23.23 -17.98 -5.14
C LYS A 304 -22.16 -18.59 -4.22
N ALA A 305 -22.25 -19.88 -3.90
CA ALA A 305 -21.20 -20.55 -3.13
C ALA A 305 -19.92 -20.70 -3.94
N LEU A 306 -20.01 -21.01 -5.24
CA LEU A 306 -18.85 -21.11 -6.13
C LEU A 306 -18.75 -19.86 -7.00
N THR A 307 -17.66 -19.12 -6.87
CA THR A 307 -17.32 -17.99 -7.76
C THR A 307 -16.18 -18.39 -8.66
N VAL A 308 -16.37 -18.15 -9.95
CA VAL A 308 -15.42 -18.46 -11.03
C VAL A 308 -15.10 -17.16 -11.76
N ASP A 309 -13.84 -16.76 -11.78
CA ASP A 309 -13.31 -15.65 -12.58
C ASP A 309 -12.35 -16.21 -13.61
N VAL A 310 -12.66 -15.98 -14.88
CA VAL A 310 -11.81 -16.42 -16.01
C VAL A 310 -11.55 -15.22 -16.91
N GLY A 311 -10.30 -15.01 -17.22
CA GLY A 311 -9.85 -13.95 -18.09
C GLY A 311 -8.52 -14.29 -18.76
N LEU A 312 -8.12 -13.39 -19.63
CA LEU A 312 -6.86 -13.44 -20.35
C LEU A 312 -6.19 -12.07 -20.28
N GLY A 313 -4.90 -12.03 -19.97
CA GLY A 313 -4.08 -10.84 -20.10
C GLY A 313 -3.24 -10.92 -21.39
N VAL A 314 -3.27 -9.87 -22.19
CA VAL A 314 -2.35 -9.70 -23.32
C VAL A 314 -1.56 -8.44 -23.08
N SER A 315 -0.24 -8.56 -23.04
CA SER A 315 0.65 -7.42 -22.84
C SER A 315 1.63 -7.31 -23.98
N VAL A 316 1.79 -6.11 -24.50
CA VAL A 316 2.81 -5.78 -25.50
C VAL A 316 3.83 -4.85 -24.85
N ASP A 317 5.07 -5.30 -24.79
CA ASP A 317 6.22 -4.52 -24.34
C ASP A 317 6.85 -3.85 -25.54
N VAL A 318 6.68 -2.55 -25.67
CA VAL A 318 7.24 -1.74 -26.77
C VAL A 318 8.48 -1.02 -26.24
N ALA A 319 9.60 -1.71 -26.34
CA ALA A 319 10.93 -1.18 -26.04
C ALA A 319 11.80 -1.27 -27.30
N THR A 320 13.12 -1.34 -27.18
CA THR A 320 14.05 -1.52 -28.29
C THR A 320 13.73 -2.76 -29.16
N LYS A 321 13.17 -3.81 -28.54
CA LYS A 321 12.62 -4.99 -29.20
C LYS A 321 11.24 -5.25 -28.64
N SER A 322 10.22 -5.08 -29.46
CA SER A 322 8.84 -5.33 -29.06
C SER A 322 8.60 -6.83 -28.82
N ARG A 323 7.90 -7.13 -27.72
CA ARG A 323 7.52 -8.50 -27.35
C ARG A 323 6.07 -8.53 -26.91
N ALA A 324 5.35 -9.56 -27.32
CA ALA A 324 3.99 -9.82 -26.86
C ALA A 324 3.98 -10.99 -25.87
N TYR A 325 3.16 -10.87 -24.85
CA TYR A 325 2.97 -11.88 -23.80
C TYR A 325 1.49 -12.14 -23.60
N ILE A 326 1.17 -13.40 -23.30
CA ILE A 326 -0.17 -13.84 -22.99
C ILE A 326 -0.16 -14.44 -21.58
N TYR A 327 -1.08 -14.02 -20.74
CA TYR A 327 -1.17 -14.44 -19.34
C TYR A 327 -2.51 -15.10 -19.06
N PRO A 328 -2.53 -16.28 -18.44
CA PRO A 328 -3.76 -16.86 -17.91
C PRO A 328 -4.24 -16.03 -16.71
N ARG A 329 -5.55 -15.93 -16.55
CA ARG A 329 -6.18 -15.34 -15.39
C ARG A 329 -7.39 -16.17 -15.01
N ILE A 330 -7.22 -17.04 -14.01
CA ILE A 330 -8.26 -17.93 -13.51
C ILE A 330 -8.23 -17.86 -12.00
N ASN A 331 -9.40 -17.64 -11.39
CA ASN A 331 -9.58 -17.71 -9.95
C ASN A 331 -10.89 -18.44 -9.64
N LEU A 332 -10.80 -19.46 -8.82
CA LEU A 332 -11.91 -20.25 -8.32
C LEU A 332 -11.97 -20.09 -6.81
N SER A 333 -13.10 -19.69 -6.27
CA SER A 333 -13.32 -19.62 -4.82
C SER A 333 -14.64 -20.28 -4.45
N TYR A 334 -14.63 -21.06 -3.36
CA TYR A 334 -15.81 -21.77 -2.90
C TYR A 334 -16.12 -21.41 -1.45
N ASN A 335 -17.27 -20.77 -1.24
CA ASN A 335 -17.75 -20.37 0.08
C ASN A 335 -18.36 -21.57 0.80
N LEU A 336 -17.60 -22.17 1.71
CA LEU A 336 -18.06 -23.23 2.58
C LEU A 336 -18.49 -22.64 3.94
N LEU A 337 -19.52 -23.21 4.53
CA LEU A 337 -19.96 -22.88 5.87
C LEU A 337 -20.20 -21.36 6.09
N ASP A 338 -20.90 -20.73 5.15
CA ASP A 338 -21.29 -19.31 5.23
C ASP A 338 -20.12 -18.33 5.52
N GLY A 339 -18.99 -18.53 4.83
CA GLY A 339 -17.82 -17.69 4.97
C GLY A 339 -16.87 -18.06 6.10
N LEU A 340 -17.13 -19.13 6.83
CA LEU A 340 -16.19 -19.67 7.81
C LEU A 340 -14.95 -20.24 7.13
N LEU A 341 -15.11 -20.85 5.96
CA LEU A 341 -14.05 -21.48 5.19
C LEU A 341 -14.26 -21.20 3.71
N VAL A 342 -13.38 -20.44 3.10
CA VAL A 342 -13.40 -20.10 1.68
C VAL A 342 -12.09 -20.53 1.03
N PRO A 343 -11.97 -21.80 0.61
CA PRO A 343 -10.83 -22.23 -0.18
C PRO A 343 -10.86 -21.54 -1.55
N TYR A 344 -9.69 -21.24 -2.07
CA TYR A 344 -9.51 -20.69 -3.40
C TYR A 344 -8.25 -21.22 -4.06
N ILE A 345 -8.28 -21.27 -5.38
CA ILE A 345 -7.15 -21.62 -6.22
C ILE A 345 -7.20 -20.78 -7.49
N GLY A 346 -6.06 -20.41 -8.00
CA GLY A 346 -6.00 -19.64 -9.23
C GLY A 346 -4.62 -19.64 -9.86
N ILE A 347 -4.59 -19.07 -11.05
CA ILE A 347 -3.38 -18.78 -11.80
C ILE A 347 -3.52 -17.38 -12.40
N ARG A 348 -2.44 -16.61 -12.33
CA ARG A 348 -2.35 -15.27 -12.92
C ARG A 348 -0.94 -15.04 -13.45
N GLY A 349 -0.81 -14.09 -14.33
CA GLY A 349 0.48 -13.58 -14.79
C GLY A 349 0.39 -12.09 -15.09
N GLY A 350 1.50 -11.47 -15.45
CA GLY A 350 1.52 -10.05 -15.79
C GLY A 350 2.90 -9.50 -16.10
N LEU A 351 2.91 -8.36 -16.79
CA LEU A 351 4.09 -7.57 -17.08
C LEU A 351 4.05 -6.30 -16.25
N LYS A 352 5.08 -6.09 -15.43
CA LYS A 352 5.24 -4.92 -14.59
C LYS A 352 6.27 -3.98 -15.19
N GLN A 353 5.85 -2.74 -15.47
CA GLN A 353 6.77 -1.71 -15.90
C GLN A 353 7.72 -1.31 -14.76
N MET A 354 9.01 -1.34 -15.04
CA MET A 354 10.03 -0.86 -14.12
C MET A 354 10.44 0.54 -14.51
N THR A 355 10.36 1.47 -13.55
CA THR A 355 10.70 2.87 -13.70
C THR A 355 11.82 3.24 -12.71
N PHE A 356 12.60 4.27 -13.01
CA PHE A 356 13.58 4.78 -12.04
C PHE A 356 12.89 5.19 -10.73
N GLY A 357 11.74 5.87 -10.84
CA GLY A 357 10.95 6.28 -9.69
C GLY A 357 10.58 5.09 -8.79
N SER A 358 10.12 3.97 -9.36
CA SER A 358 9.74 2.78 -8.59
C SER A 358 10.95 2.11 -7.92
N LEU A 359 12.09 2.07 -8.57
CA LEU A 359 13.33 1.53 -8.01
C LEU A 359 13.91 2.43 -6.91
N ASN A 360 13.86 3.75 -7.11
CA ASN A 360 14.29 4.73 -6.13
C ASN A 360 13.38 4.77 -4.89
N ASP A 361 12.08 4.52 -5.04
CA ASP A 361 11.15 4.40 -3.90
C ASP A 361 11.49 3.18 -3.04
N TYR A 362 11.88 2.08 -3.68
CA TYR A 362 12.30 0.88 -2.95
C TYR A 362 13.67 1.06 -2.29
N ASN A 363 14.65 1.62 -3.02
CA ASN A 363 15.97 1.95 -2.51
C ASN A 363 16.38 3.39 -2.90
N PRO A 364 16.27 4.36 -1.98
CA PRO A 364 16.63 5.75 -2.27
C PRO A 364 18.11 5.94 -2.65
N TYR A 365 18.96 4.99 -2.28
CA TYR A 365 20.40 5.04 -2.52
C TYR A 365 20.82 4.42 -3.87
N THR A 366 19.86 4.23 -4.77
CA THR A 366 20.09 3.72 -6.13
C THR A 366 20.86 4.73 -6.97
N LEU A 367 21.78 4.23 -7.80
CA LEU A 367 22.45 5.02 -8.85
C LEU A 367 21.40 5.65 -9.77
N THR A 368 21.74 6.80 -10.30
CA THR A 368 20.91 7.47 -11.33
C THR A 368 21.10 6.87 -12.72
N ASN A 369 22.25 6.22 -12.97
CA ASN A 369 22.57 5.54 -14.21
C ASN A 369 22.26 4.04 -14.11
N ILE A 370 21.02 3.66 -14.37
CA ILE A 370 20.58 2.26 -14.31
C ILE A 370 19.89 1.85 -15.62
N SER A 371 20.02 0.58 -15.96
CA SER A 371 19.21 -0.03 -17.01
C SER A 371 17.83 -0.37 -16.47
N LEU A 372 16.79 -0.14 -17.27
CA LEU A 372 15.41 -0.44 -16.91
C LEU A 372 14.89 -1.62 -17.76
N PHE A 373 14.58 -2.74 -17.13
CA PHE A 373 13.96 -3.90 -17.76
C PHE A 373 12.66 -4.24 -17.06
N ASN A 374 11.60 -4.48 -17.81
CA ASN A 374 10.29 -4.83 -17.25
C ASN A 374 10.33 -6.22 -16.60
N GLU A 375 9.76 -6.31 -15.41
CA GLU A 375 9.59 -7.56 -14.68
C GLU A 375 8.41 -8.33 -15.28
N ASN A 376 8.66 -9.55 -15.76
CA ASN A 376 7.64 -10.41 -16.33
C ASN A 376 7.40 -11.61 -15.43
N THR A 377 6.13 -11.84 -15.08
CA THR A 377 5.65 -13.01 -14.35
C THR A 377 4.76 -13.82 -15.30
N PRO A 378 5.32 -14.82 -16.03
CA PRO A 378 4.54 -15.62 -16.96
C PRO A 378 3.38 -16.34 -16.29
N TYR A 379 3.59 -16.82 -15.09
CA TYR A 379 2.56 -17.43 -14.25
C TYR A 379 2.88 -17.27 -12.76
N ASP A 380 1.84 -17.15 -11.96
CA ASP A 380 1.79 -17.24 -10.51
C ASP A 380 0.62 -18.15 -10.16
N LEU A 381 0.91 -19.40 -9.81
CA LEU A 381 -0.06 -20.37 -9.36
C LEU A 381 -0.25 -20.18 -7.85
N PHE A 382 -1.47 -19.94 -7.42
CA PHE A 382 -1.76 -19.70 -6.02
C PHE A 382 -2.96 -20.52 -5.54
N PHE A 383 -2.93 -20.82 -4.26
CA PHE A 383 -4.06 -21.43 -3.57
C PHE A 383 -4.03 -21.00 -2.10
N GLY A 384 -5.18 -21.09 -1.47
CA GLY A 384 -5.29 -20.69 -0.08
C GLY A 384 -6.67 -20.97 0.49
N VAL A 385 -6.80 -20.55 1.73
CA VAL A 385 -8.04 -20.58 2.48
C VAL A 385 -8.16 -19.28 3.24
N SER A 386 -9.33 -18.66 3.17
CA SER A 386 -9.67 -17.50 3.98
C SER A 386 -11.02 -17.73 4.66
N GLY A 387 -11.28 -17.01 5.74
CA GLY A 387 -12.58 -17.11 6.39
C GLY A 387 -12.70 -16.26 7.64
N GLY A 388 -13.94 -16.21 8.16
CA GLY A 388 -14.26 -15.54 9.40
C GLY A 388 -14.73 -16.54 10.45
N ILE A 389 -13.90 -16.85 11.45
CA ILE A 389 -14.29 -17.70 12.58
C ILE A 389 -15.42 -17.04 13.39
N SER A 390 -15.46 -15.73 13.38
CA SER A 390 -16.54 -14.93 13.97
C SER A 390 -16.59 -13.57 13.30
N LYS A 391 -17.61 -12.74 13.61
CA LYS A 391 -17.68 -11.33 13.18
C LYS A 391 -16.47 -10.48 13.61
N ARG A 392 -15.61 -11.02 14.48
CA ARG A 392 -14.48 -10.32 15.08
C ARG A 392 -13.13 -10.89 14.67
N LEU A 393 -13.09 -12.10 14.13
CA LEU A 393 -11.85 -12.80 13.82
C LEU A 393 -11.90 -13.34 12.40
N THR A 394 -11.02 -12.81 11.54
CA THR A 394 -10.79 -13.30 10.19
C THR A 394 -9.37 -13.84 10.06
N TYR A 395 -9.19 -14.79 9.18
CA TYR A 395 -7.91 -15.42 8.91
C TYR A 395 -7.72 -15.69 7.43
N GLY A 396 -6.48 -15.81 7.02
CA GLY A 396 -6.11 -16.22 5.67
C GLY A 396 -4.80 -16.99 5.68
N VAL A 397 -4.73 -18.04 4.89
CA VAL A 397 -3.49 -18.76 4.56
C VAL A 397 -3.40 -18.84 3.05
N HIS A 398 -2.28 -18.39 2.51
CA HIS A 398 -2.04 -18.30 1.07
C HIS A 398 -0.70 -18.93 0.73
N ALA A 399 -0.64 -19.68 -0.33
CA ALA A 399 0.61 -20.17 -0.90
C ALA A 399 0.63 -19.86 -2.39
N SER A 400 1.79 -19.46 -2.91
CA SER A 400 1.97 -19.21 -4.33
C SER A 400 3.31 -19.68 -4.86
N PHE A 401 3.33 -20.01 -6.16
CA PHE A 401 4.50 -20.44 -6.93
C PHE A 401 4.55 -19.64 -8.22
N ALA A 402 5.49 -18.72 -8.29
CA ALA A 402 5.63 -17.81 -9.42
C ALA A 402 6.97 -17.97 -10.11
N GLN A 403 6.96 -17.91 -11.43
CA GLN A 403 8.17 -17.67 -12.20
C GLN A 403 8.28 -16.19 -12.53
N ILE A 404 9.43 -15.59 -12.25
CA ILE A 404 9.68 -14.18 -12.48
C ILE A 404 10.94 -14.04 -13.34
N THR A 405 10.84 -13.29 -14.42
CA THR A 405 11.98 -12.91 -15.26
C THR A 405 12.25 -11.42 -15.12
N ASN A 406 13.54 -11.05 -15.19
CA ASN A 406 14.00 -9.67 -14.99
C ASN A 406 13.62 -9.11 -13.61
N LYS A 407 13.77 -9.90 -12.54
CA LYS A 407 13.66 -9.40 -11.18
C LYS A 407 14.77 -8.41 -10.89
N ALA A 408 14.44 -7.17 -10.55
CA ALA A 408 15.41 -6.17 -10.14
C ALA A 408 15.98 -6.50 -8.75
N LEU A 409 17.30 -6.54 -8.66
CA LEU A 409 18.06 -6.80 -7.43
C LEU A 409 19.07 -5.67 -7.21
N PHE A 410 19.18 -5.20 -5.99
CA PHE A 410 20.12 -4.12 -5.65
C PHE A 410 21.45 -4.70 -5.16
N VAL A 411 22.52 -4.21 -5.74
CA VAL A 411 23.88 -4.59 -5.38
C VAL A 411 24.72 -3.35 -5.14
N THR A 412 25.68 -3.41 -4.23
CA THR A 412 26.60 -2.29 -3.99
C THR A 412 27.37 -1.97 -5.25
N ASP A 413 27.38 -0.70 -5.65
CA ASP A 413 28.16 -0.24 -6.80
C ASP A 413 29.64 -0.08 -6.40
N THR A 414 30.53 -0.57 -7.27
CA THR A 414 31.99 -0.41 -7.15
C THR A 414 32.60 0.34 -8.32
N SER A 415 31.79 0.69 -9.32
CA SER A 415 32.27 1.22 -10.60
C SER A 415 32.14 2.73 -10.69
N TYR A 416 31.07 3.30 -10.14
CA TYR A 416 30.73 4.72 -10.30
C TYR A 416 31.00 5.56 -9.04
N SER A 417 31.16 4.93 -7.88
CA SER A 417 31.47 5.61 -6.62
C SER A 417 32.60 4.92 -5.89
N SER A 418 33.70 5.63 -5.67
CA SER A 418 34.81 5.15 -4.82
C SER A 418 34.42 4.96 -3.36
N LEU A 419 33.28 5.48 -2.95
CA LEU A 419 32.75 5.41 -1.58
C LEU A 419 31.94 4.13 -1.31
N ASN A 420 31.60 3.37 -2.34
CA ASN A 420 30.77 2.15 -2.25
C ASN A 420 29.48 2.35 -1.46
N ASN A 421 28.89 3.55 -1.56
CA ASN A 421 27.71 3.95 -0.81
C ASN A 421 26.43 4.08 -1.69
N ARG A 422 26.46 3.53 -2.90
CA ARG A 422 25.32 3.53 -3.81
C ARG A 422 25.03 2.12 -4.30
N PHE A 423 23.85 1.95 -4.86
CA PHE A 423 23.38 0.65 -5.34
C PHE A 423 23.09 0.69 -6.84
N GLY A 424 23.75 -0.19 -7.56
CA GLY A 424 23.38 -0.56 -8.91
C GLY A 424 22.19 -1.52 -8.91
N VAL A 425 21.54 -1.65 -10.05
CA VAL A 425 20.45 -2.60 -10.27
C VAL A 425 20.91 -3.66 -11.26
N ILE A 426 20.83 -4.92 -10.84
CA ILE A 426 21.03 -6.08 -11.71
C ILE A 426 19.71 -6.83 -11.85
N TYR A 427 19.59 -7.61 -12.91
CA TYR A 427 18.36 -8.34 -13.20
C TYR A 427 18.64 -9.83 -13.30
N ASP A 428 17.82 -10.63 -12.66
CA ASP A 428 17.88 -12.07 -12.75
C ASP A 428 16.47 -12.69 -12.87
N SER A 429 16.42 -13.95 -13.29
CA SER A 429 15.20 -14.74 -13.28
C SER A 429 15.19 -15.65 -12.07
N LEU A 430 14.00 -15.91 -11.54
CA LEU A 430 13.86 -16.75 -10.36
C LEU A 430 12.51 -17.48 -10.34
N ASN A 431 12.47 -18.59 -9.60
CA ASN A 431 11.24 -19.20 -9.13
C ASN A 431 11.02 -18.75 -7.68
N LEU A 432 9.84 -18.19 -7.40
CA LEU A 432 9.46 -17.68 -6.09
C LEU A 432 8.36 -18.54 -5.50
N SER A 433 8.63 -19.17 -4.36
CA SER A 433 7.61 -19.80 -3.54
C SER A 433 7.31 -18.90 -2.34
N THR A 434 6.04 -18.58 -2.13
CA THR A 434 5.59 -17.74 -1.04
C THR A 434 4.57 -18.48 -0.20
N VAL A 435 4.70 -18.42 1.12
CA VAL A 435 3.66 -18.83 2.07
C VAL A 435 3.35 -17.65 2.96
N GLU A 436 2.07 -17.29 3.01
CA GLU A 436 1.57 -16.17 3.81
C GLU A 436 0.48 -16.66 4.75
N ALA A 437 0.52 -16.21 6.00
CA ALA A 437 -0.54 -16.40 6.98
C ALA A 437 -0.92 -15.04 7.57
N SER A 438 -2.21 -14.73 7.58
CA SER A 438 -2.77 -13.48 8.09
C SER A 438 -3.87 -13.75 9.10
N ILE A 439 -3.98 -12.86 10.08
CA ILE A 439 -5.03 -12.87 11.09
C ILE A 439 -5.43 -11.42 11.40
N SER A 440 -6.72 -11.16 11.44
CA SER A 440 -7.25 -9.88 11.87
C SER A 440 -8.29 -10.10 12.96
N TYR A 441 -8.07 -9.47 14.10
CA TYR A 441 -8.96 -9.53 15.25
C TYR A 441 -9.47 -8.14 15.61
N GLN A 442 -10.78 -7.95 15.56
CA GLN A 442 -11.45 -6.73 15.95
C GLN A 442 -12.42 -7.01 17.09
N MET A 443 -11.99 -6.74 18.34
CA MET A 443 -12.81 -6.98 19.51
C MET A 443 -14.11 -6.17 19.49
N ASN A 444 -14.01 -4.91 19.13
CA ASN A 444 -15.08 -3.94 18.93
C ASN A 444 -14.49 -2.70 18.25
N GLU A 445 -15.15 -1.55 18.28
CA GLU A 445 -14.59 -0.29 17.79
C GLU A 445 -13.33 0.20 18.56
N LYS A 446 -12.97 -0.49 19.66
CA LYS A 446 -11.87 -0.06 20.54
C LYS A 446 -10.56 -0.73 20.25
N LEU A 447 -10.54 -2.02 19.91
CA LEU A 447 -9.31 -2.79 19.72
C LEU A 447 -9.33 -3.52 18.38
N LYS A 448 -8.32 -3.25 17.56
CA LYS A 448 -8.02 -3.99 16.34
C LYS A 448 -6.57 -4.46 16.38
N ILE A 449 -6.34 -5.72 16.03
CA ILE A 449 -5.00 -6.33 15.92
C ILE A 449 -4.94 -7.07 14.59
N ASP A 450 -3.93 -6.76 13.79
CA ASP A 450 -3.66 -7.41 12.51
C ASP A 450 -2.26 -8.04 12.58
N GLY A 451 -2.16 -9.32 12.22
CA GLY A 451 -0.91 -10.07 12.16
C GLY A 451 -0.70 -10.67 10.78
N LEU A 452 0.53 -10.59 10.26
CA LEU A 452 0.93 -11.14 8.98
C LEU A 452 2.29 -11.79 9.10
N GLY A 453 2.39 -13.03 8.65
CA GLY A 453 3.65 -13.77 8.51
C GLY A 453 3.86 -14.19 7.06
N ARG A 454 5.05 -13.99 6.51
CA ARG A 454 5.43 -14.37 5.15
C ARG A 454 6.74 -15.14 5.17
N PHE A 455 6.77 -16.20 4.44
CA PHE A 455 7.98 -16.96 4.12
C PHE A 455 8.19 -16.96 2.62
N TYR A 456 9.41 -16.66 2.19
CA TYR A 456 9.82 -16.61 0.79
C TYR A 456 10.98 -17.58 0.55
N SER A 457 10.85 -18.40 -0.48
CA SER A 457 11.94 -19.22 -1.02
C SER A 457 12.25 -18.77 -2.43
N TYR A 458 13.49 -18.35 -2.65
CA TYR A 458 13.98 -17.82 -3.91
C TYR A 458 14.94 -18.82 -4.54
N GLU A 459 14.60 -19.33 -5.73
CA GLU A 459 15.50 -20.13 -6.54
C GLU A 459 15.98 -19.27 -7.72
N MET A 460 17.19 -18.73 -7.58
CA MET A 460 17.77 -17.80 -8.55
C MET A 460 18.37 -18.57 -9.73
N LYS A 461 18.33 -17.96 -10.93
CA LYS A 461 18.89 -18.58 -12.14
C LYS A 461 20.41 -18.38 -12.26
N ASN A 462 20.89 -17.15 -12.04
CA ASN A 462 22.30 -16.80 -12.25
C ASN A 462 22.95 -16.27 -10.96
N GLU A 463 22.21 -15.50 -10.17
CA GLU A 463 22.72 -14.95 -8.92
C GLU A 463 22.66 -15.98 -7.79
N ALA A 464 23.62 -15.92 -6.86
CA ALA A 464 23.67 -16.87 -5.75
C ALA A 464 22.53 -16.67 -4.73
N ARG A 465 22.02 -15.45 -4.61
CA ARG A 465 21.00 -15.07 -3.63
C ARG A 465 20.07 -13.99 -4.19
N ALA A 466 18.86 -13.92 -3.65
CA ALA A 466 17.95 -12.80 -3.85
C ALA A 466 18.40 -11.60 -2.99
N TRP A 467 19.28 -10.78 -3.55
CA TRP A 467 20.00 -9.74 -2.83
C TRP A 467 19.06 -8.74 -2.14
N ASN A 468 19.28 -8.52 -0.84
CA ASN A 468 18.54 -7.62 0.05
C ASN A 468 17.07 -8.00 0.29
N LEU A 469 16.56 -9.09 -0.29
CA LEU A 469 15.19 -9.55 -0.07
C LEU A 469 15.12 -10.43 1.20
N PRO A 470 14.06 -10.32 2.01
CA PRO A 470 13.89 -11.14 3.20
C PRO A 470 13.40 -12.54 2.84
N GLN A 471 13.82 -13.55 3.59
CA GLN A 471 13.23 -14.89 3.52
C GLN A 471 12.06 -15.05 4.49
N LEU A 472 12.09 -14.36 5.61
CA LEU A 472 11.01 -14.35 6.59
C LEU A 472 10.65 -12.91 6.93
N GLN A 473 9.36 -12.61 6.91
CA GLN A 473 8.80 -11.32 7.31
C GLN A 473 7.63 -11.56 8.26
N PHE A 474 7.58 -10.79 9.35
CA PHE A 474 6.48 -10.77 10.28
C PHE A 474 6.08 -9.32 10.55
N ILE A 475 4.78 -9.03 10.45
CA ILE A 475 4.22 -7.70 10.69
C ILE A 475 3.08 -7.85 11.71
N LEU A 476 3.10 -7.06 12.77
CA LEU A 476 2.04 -6.97 13.77
C LEU A 476 1.64 -5.51 13.91
N ARG A 477 0.35 -5.24 13.77
CA ARG A 477 -0.22 -3.90 13.96
C ARG A 477 -1.34 -3.96 14.99
N GLY A 478 -1.37 -2.98 15.87
CA GLY A 478 -2.39 -2.85 16.88
C GLY A 478 -2.90 -1.42 16.98
N THR A 479 -4.21 -1.26 17.09
CA THR A 479 -4.84 0.03 17.40
C THR A 479 -5.78 -0.13 18.56
N TYR A 480 -5.68 0.74 19.57
CA TYR A 480 -6.53 0.73 20.73
C TYR A 480 -7.11 2.11 21.00
N ASN A 481 -8.42 2.18 21.07
CA ASN A 481 -9.18 3.38 21.43
C ASN A 481 -9.74 3.23 22.84
N LEU A 482 -9.19 3.97 23.78
CA LEU A 482 -9.62 3.97 25.17
C LEU A 482 -10.50 5.19 25.45
N TYR A 483 -11.81 4.96 25.68
CA TYR A 483 -12.81 5.98 25.99
C TYR A 483 -12.91 7.14 25.01
N ASP A 484 -12.56 6.93 23.72
CA ASP A 484 -12.52 7.98 22.68
C ASP A 484 -11.60 9.17 23.01
N LYS A 485 -10.78 9.03 24.05
CA LYS A 485 -9.81 10.03 24.50
C LYS A 485 -8.36 9.63 24.24
N PHE A 486 -8.01 8.36 24.43
CA PHE A 486 -6.65 7.86 24.24
C PHE A 486 -6.62 6.88 23.07
N TYR A 487 -5.82 7.20 22.09
CA TYR A 487 -5.59 6.32 20.95
C TYR A 487 -4.15 5.84 20.98
N VAL A 488 -3.97 4.55 20.99
CA VAL A 488 -2.65 3.89 20.97
C VAL A 488 -2.53 3.12 19.67
N ARG A 489 -1.41 3.29 18.99
CA ARG A 489 -1.02 2.51 17.81
C ARG A 489 0.31 1.84 18.10
N ALA A 490 0.45 0.59 17.70
CA ALA A 490 1.68 -0.17 17.80
C ALA A 490 1.91 -0.91 16.48
N ASP A 491 3.10 -0.75 15.92
CA ASP A 491 3.53 -1.42 14.71
C ASP A 491 4.85 -2.13 15.00
N LEU A 492 4.95 -3.40 14.61
CA LEU A 492 6.15 -4.20 14.72
C LEU A 492 6.42 -4.89 13.39
N THR A 493 7.58 -4.65 12.81
CA THR A 493 8.05 -5.34 11.61
C THR A 493 9.34 -6.09 11.93
N MET A 494 9.37 -7.36 11.58
CA MET A 494 10.57 -8.21 11.72
C MET A 494 10.90 -8.83 10.37
N GLU A 495 12.19 -8.85 10.04
CA GLU A 495 12.70 -9.49 8.82
C GLU A 495 13.99 -10.26 9.10
N SER A 496 14.15 -11.40 8.43
CA SER A 496 15.38 -12.20 8.49
C SER A 496 15.74 -12.81 7.13
N GLY A 497 16.96 -13.35 7.04
CA GLY A 497 17.45 -14.01 5.83
C GLY A 497 17.87 -13.06 4.71
N ARG A 498 18.06 -11.76 4.99
CA ARG A 498 18.51 -10.79 4.00
C ARG A 498 20.03 -10.88 3.83
N MET A 499 20.47 -10.95 2.57
CA MET A 499 21.88 -11.06 2.18
C MET A 499 22.24 -9.94 1.21
N ALA A 500 23.40 -9.34 1.39
CA ALA A 500 23.97 -8.36 0.48
C ALA A 500 25.14 -8.95 -0.32
N LYS A 501 25.27 -8.55 -1.58
CA LYS A 501 26.43 -8.87 -2.42
C LYS A 501 27.56 -7.90 -2.10
N VAL A 502 28.75 -8.42 -1.88
CA VAL A 502 29.97 -7.66 -1.65
C VAL A 502 31.08 -8.11 -2.60
N TYR A 503 32.08 -7.26 -2.83
CA TYR A 503 33.08 -7.46 -3.90
C TYR A 503 34.49 -7.70 -3.37
N GLY A 504 34.67 -8.35 -2.23
CA GLY A 504 35.98 -8.66 -1.74
C GLY A 504 35.97 -9.56 -0.50
N PRO A 505 37.09 -10.25 -0.24
CA PRO A 505 37.19 -11.22 0.86
C PRO A 505 37.12 -10.56 2.24
N GLY A 506 37.47 -9.27 2.37
CA GLY A 506 37.45 -8.55 3.65
C GLY A 506 36.05 -8.25 4.18
N ASP A 507 35.02 -8.27 3.32
CA ASP A 507 33.68 -7.83 3.67
C ASP A 507 32.61 -8.95 3.70
N GLY A 508 32.95 -10.18 3.27
CA GLY A 508 31.98 -11.24 3.17
C GLY A 508 32.54 -12.65 3.15
N ILE A 509 31.66 -13.63 3.21
CA ILE A 509 31.96 -15.05 3.09
C ILE A 509 31.80 -15.43 1.60
N MET A 510 32.81 -16.08 1.04
CA MET A 510 32.74 -16.61 -0.32
C MET A 510 31.76 -17.80 -0.35
N ASN A 511 30.85 -17.78 -1.29
CA ASN A 511 29.92 -18.90 -1.51
C ASN A 511 30.42 -19.85 -2.62
N GLU A 512 29.66 -20.93 -2.85
CA GLU A 512 29.95 -21.95 -3.88
C GLU A 512 30.05 -21.39 -5.30
N ASN A 513 29.45 -20.21 -5.57
CA ASN A 513 29.44 -19.56 -6.87
C ASN A 513 30.51 -18.46 -6.99
N ASN A 514 31.55 -18.47 -6.17
CA ASN A 514 32.60 -17.45 -6.13
C ASN A 514 32.10 -16.00 -5.93
N GLN A 515 30.95 -15.85 -5.28
CA GLN A 515 30.40 -14.53 -4.93
C GLN A 515 30.55 -14.32 -3.42
N TYR A 516 30.95 -13.10 -3.02
CA TYR A 516 31.03 -12.76 -1.61
C TYR A 516 29.66 -12.30 -1.09
N VAL A 517 29.25 -12.88 0.03
CA VAL A 517 27.92 -12.69 0.64
C VAL A 517 28.08 -12.16 2.05
N LYS A 518 27.34 -11.11 2.39
CA LYS A 518 27.29 -10.55 3.74
C LYS A 518 25.87 -10.56 4.28
N PRO A 519 25.59 -11.24 5.40
CA PRO A 519 24.27 -11.20 6.01
C PRO A 519 24.01 -9.80 6.61
N LEU A 520 22.82 -9.25 6.37
CA LEU A 520 22.40 -7.96 6.92
C LEU A 520 21.86 -8.07 8.35
N GLY A 521 21.74 -9.30 8.85
CA GLY A 521 21.26 -9.58 10.19
C GLY A 521 19.74 -9.48 10.31
N PHE A 522 19.26 -9.74 11.52
CA PHE A 522 17.84 -9.67 11.88
C PHE A 522 17.42 -8.22 12.05
N LEU A 523 16.29 -7.86 11.47
CA LEU A 523 15.65 -6.56 11.60
C LEU A 523 14.44 -6.72 12.51
N ALA A 524 14.33 -5.87 13.53
CA ALA A 524 13.11 -5.68 14.29
C ALA A 524 12.88 -4.18 14.48
N ASP A 525 11.84 -3.67 13.89
CA ASP A 525 11.43 -2.26 13.97
C ASP A 525 10.07 -2.17 14.65
N GLY A 526 10.05 -1.59 15.85
CA GLY A 526 8.85 -1.37 16.64
C GLY A 526 8.56 0.11 16.79
N ASN A 527 7.31 0.50 16.51
CA ASN A 527 6.86 1.89 16.57
C ASN A 527 5.62 2.00 17.45
N LEU A 528 5.54 3.05 18.27
CA LEU A 528 4.41 3.34 19.14
C LEU A 528 3.91 4.76 18.88
N GLY A 529 2.61 4.89 18.78
CA GLY A 529 1.93 6.18 18.66
C GLY A 529 0.87 6.34 19.76
N PHE A 530 0.88 7.49 20.43
CA PHE A 530 -0.10 7.86 21.43
C PHE A 530 -0.76 9.16 21.02
N GLU A 531 -2.08 9.23 21.09
CA GLU A 531 -2.84 10.47 20.88
C GLU A 531 -3.81 10.64 22.03
N TYR A 532 -3.74 11.78 22.70
CA TYR A 532 -4.68 12.19 23.71
C TYR A 532 -5.59 13.29 23.17
N ARG A 533 -6.88 13.02 23.07
CA ARG A 533 -7.91 13.97 22.64
C ARG A 533 -8.44 14.73 23.85
N TYR A 534 -7.91 15.94 24.05
CA TYR A 534 -8.38 16.82 25.10
C TYR A 534 -9.86 17.20 24.89
N ASN A 535 -10.22 17.55 23.66
CA ASN A 535 -11.60 17.81 23.25
C ASN A 535 -11.77 17.46 21.75
N PRO A 536 -12.97 17.58 21.16
CA PRO A 536 -13.18 17.27 19.74
C PRO A 536 -12.32 18.10 18.76
N ARG A 537 -11.70 19.17 19.20
CA ARG A 537 -10.92 20.08 18.35
C ARG A 537 -9.41 19.94 18.55
N VAL A 538 -8.95 19.62 19.74
CA VAL A 538 -7.52 19.64 20.10
C VAL A 538 -7.08 18.31 20.64
N SER A 539 -5.97 17.81 20.11
CA SER A 539 -5.30 16.59 20.59
C SER A 539 -3.80 16.86 20.77
N ALA A 540 -3.18 16.13 21.70
CA ALA A 540 -1.74 16.01 21.81
C ALA A 540 -1.32 14.64 21.33
N PHE A 541 -0.16 14.50 20.69
CA PHE A 541 0.35 13.22 20.24
C PHE A 541 1.82 13.03 20.63
N LEU A 542 2.20 11.75 20.76
CA LEU A 542 3.56 11.31 20.97
C LEU A 542 3.80 10.09 20.06
N GLN A 543 4.86 10.12 19.29
CA GLN A 543 5.30 8.99 18.44
C GLN A 543 6.70 8.58 18.86
N VAL A 544 6.91 7.29 19.05
CA VAL A 544 8.21 6.70 19.37
C VAL A 544 8.52 5.68 18.29
N ASN A 545 9.51 5.98 17.45
CA ASN A 545 9.94 5.10 16.37
C ASN A 545 11.19 4.35 16.80
N ASN A 546 11.34 3.12 16.31
CA ASN A 546 12.43 2.20 16.66
C ASN A 546 12.61 2.08 18.18
N VAL A 547 11.54 1.67 18.88
CA VAL A 547 11.45 1.59 20.35
C VAL A 547 12.59 0.74 20.95
N ALA A 548 12.99 -0.33 20.26
CA ALA A 548 14.11 -1.19 20.66
C ALA A 548 15.48 -0.53 20.46
N SER A 549 15.54 0.64 19.83
CA SER A 549 16.78 1.33 19.45
C SER A 549 17.76 0.41 18.71
N GLN A 550 17.23 -0.54 17.95
CA GLN A 550 18.04 -1.48 17.19
C GLN A 550 18.69 -0.75 16.01
N ARG A 551 20.01 -0.96 15.87
CA ARG A 551 20.80 -0.40 14.76
C ARG A 551 20.95 -1.45 13.67
N TYR A 552 19.85 -1.85 13.04
CA TYR A 552 19.89 -2.73 11.90
C TYR A 552 20.23 -1.96 10.62
N SER A 553 20.81 -2.64 9.65
CA SER A 553 21.02 -2.07 8.32
C SER A 553 19.88 -2.47 7.41
N ARG A 554 19.16 -1.48 6.88
CA ARG A 554 18.15 -1.72 5.85
C ARG A 554 18.82 -2.14 4.55
N TRP A 555 19.89 -1.46 4.20
CA TRP A 555 20.78 -1.72 3.08
C TRP A 555 22.20 -1.84 3.60
N LEU A 556 23.08 -2.50 2.85
CA LEU A 556 24.48 -2.62 3.24
C LEU A 556 25.07 -1.23 3.53
N ASN A 557 25.72 -1.07 4.68
CA ASN A 557 26.30 0.19 5.17
C ASN A 557 25.31 1.31 5.49
N TYR A 558 24.00 1.04 5.49
CA TYR A 558 22.96 2.00 5.82
C TYR A 558 22.20 1.60 7.10
N PRO A 559 22.81 1.84 8.27
CA PRO A 559 22.11 1.63 9.54
C PRO A 559 20.97 2.65 9.69
N VAL A 560 19.89 2.20 10.30
CA VAL A 560 18.74 3.08 10.59
C VAL A 560 19.03 3.99 11.78
N MET A 561 18.25 5.06 11.88
CA MET A 561 18.27 5.94 13.04
C MET A 561 17.88 5.15 14.31
N PRO A 562 18.54 5.42 15.46
CA PRO A 562 18.16 4.84 16.75
C PRO A 562 16.75 5.32 17.12
N ILE A 563 16.35 5.07 18.38
CA ILE A 563 15.06 5.54 18.89
C ILE A 563 14.84 7.02 18.60
N GLN A 564 13.66 7.33 18.07
CA GLN A 564 13.24 8.69 17.76
C GLN A 564 11.92 8.97 18.49
N ILE A 565 11.85 10.10 19.17
CA ILE A 565 10.65 10.54 19.87
C ILE A 565 10.19 11.83 19.21
N LEU A 566 8.94 11.87 18.77
CA LEU A 566 8.30 13.02 18.14
C LEU A 566 7.01 13.33 18.89
N GLY A 567 6.91 14.51 19.47
CA GLY A 567 5.72 14.98 20.19
C GLY A 567 5.15 16.25 19.58
N GLY A 568 3.86 16.49 19.79
CA GLY A 568 3.22 17.67 19.25
C GLY A 568 1.74 17.77 19.55
N ILE A 569 1.11 18.71 18.89
CA ILE A 569 -0.31 19.02 19.02
C ILE A 569 -1.00 18.96 17.65
N SER A 570 -2.28 18.65 17.66
CA SER A 570 -3.13 18.79 16.49
C SER A 570 -4.43 19.51 16.82
N ALA A 571 -4.94 20.27 15.87
CA ALA A 571 -6.16 21.05 16.03
C ALA A 571 -7.07 20.90 14.80
N ARG A 572 -8.40 20.90 15.03
CA ARG A 572 -9.45 20.88 14.00
C ARG A 572 -10.37 22.08 14.17
N PHE A 573 -10.67 22.79 13.09
CA PHE A 573 -11.53 23.97 13.13
C PHE A 573 -12.26 24.22 11.82
#